data_c620b6efefc129b624c8557ecab3846c
#
_entry.id   c620b6efefc129b624c8557ecab3846c
#
_cell.length_a   1.000
_cell.length_b   1.000
_cell.length_c   1.000
_cell.angle_alpha   90.00
_cell.angle_beta   90.00
_cell.angle_gamma   90.00
#
_symmetry.space_group_name_H-M   'P 1'
#
loop_
_entity.id
_entity.type
_entity.pdbx_description
1 polymer ?
#
loop_
_entity_poly.entity_id
_entity_poly.type
_entity_poly.pdbx_seq_one_letter_code
_entity_poly.pdbx_strand_id
1 'polypeptide(L)'
;MNLHYLIQEPKIIHEKNPVLILLHGYGSNEEDLFSFAPELPNDSYVISVRAPYDLQPYGHAWYAIHFDADENKFSDNEQAKESVALIASFIEEIVKQYPIDTKNVTLIGFSQGAILSYATALTYPEKIAKVVALSGYFNQDILPEVIDTKAISHLKFFVSHGTVDQVIPVDWARKAKPALENLGLKVAYHEYPIGHGVAPQNFFDFKNWLLR
;
A
#
# COMPACT_ATOMS: atom_id res chain seq x y z
N MET A 1 -4.27 11.76 15.39
CA MET A 1 -5.56 11.04 15.23
C MET A 1 -5.21 9.58 15.25
N ASN A 2 -5.69 8.81 16.21
CA ASN A 2 -5.38 7.37 16.28
C ASN A 2 -6.21 6.64 15.22
N LEU A 3 -5.54 6.04 14.24
CA LEU A 3 -6.21 5.16 13.28
C LEU A 3 -6.64 3.86 13.98
N HIS A 4 -7.84 3.39 13.67
CA HIS A 4 -8.28 2.07 14.08
C HIS A 4 -7.56 0.99 13.26
N TYR A 5 -7.16 -0.11 13.88
CA TYR A 5 -6.47 -1.21 13.20
C TYR A 5 -6.72 -2.56 13.84
N LEU A 6 -6.56 -3.61 13.06
CA LEU A 6 -6.43 -4.99 13.52
C LEU A 6 -4.96 -5.39 13.52
N ILE A 7 -4.58 -6.27 14.45
CA ILE A 7 -3.22 -6.77 14.56
C ILE A 7 -3.19 -8.28 14.74
N GLN A 8 -2.27 -8.94 14.01
CA GLN A 8 -1.81 -10.28 14.29
C GLN A 8 -0.35 -10.19 14.71
N GLU A 9 -0.07 -10.68 15.91
CA GLU A 9 1.31 -10.75 16.44
C GLU A 9 2.10 -11.89 15.75
N PRO A 10 3.44 -11.79 15.68
CA PRO A 10 4.26 -12.84 15.09
C PRO A 10 4.18 -14.14 15.94
N LYS A 11 4.16 -15.29 15.26
CA LYS A 11 4.27 -16.60 15.91
C LYS A 11 5.72 -16.95 16.23
N ILE A 12 6.67 -16.44 15.46
CA ILE A 12 8.13 -16.54 15.69
C ILE A 12 8.60 -15.19 16.22
N ILE A 13 8.99 -15.16 17.48
CA ILE A 13 9.35 -13.94 18.19
C ILE A 13 10.86 -13.75 18.15
N HIS A 14 11.28 -12.58 17.66
CA HIS A 14 12.64 -12.05 17.71
C HIS A 14 12.70 -10.85 18.64
N GLU A 15 13.89 -10.33 18.94
CA GLU A 15 14.05 -9.08 19.70
C GLU A 15 13.30 -7.92 19.03
N LYS A 16 13.34 -7.88 17.68
CA LYS A 16 12.53 -7.01 16.83
C LYS A 16 12.04 -7.79 15.61
N ASN A 17 10.77 -7.71 15.34
CA ASN A 17 10.13 -8.41 14.21
C ASN A 17 9.81 -7.46 13.06
N PRO A 18 9.82 -7.91 11.81
CA PRO A 18 9.27 -7.17 10.67
C PRO A 18 7.81 -6.82 10.89
N VAL A 19 7.32 -5.80 10.18
CA VAL A 19 5.89 -5.46 10.13
C VAL A 19 5.38 -5.35 8.70
N LEU A 20 4.20 -5.91 8.48
CA LEU A 20 3.40 -5.79 7.26
C LEU A 20 2.18 -4.93 7.59
N ILE A 21 2.09 -3.75 6.98
CA ILE A 21 0.99 -2.81 7.16
C ILE A 21 0.09 -2.90 5.94
N LEU A 22 -1.17 -3.26 6.16
CA LEU A 22 -2.17 -3.49 5.13
C LEU A 22 -3.05 -2.26 4.99
N LEU A 23 -3.18 -1.73 3.76
CA LEU A 23 -3.97 -0.55 3.42
C LEU A 23 -5.05 -0.93 2.40
N HIS A 24 -6.30 -0.96 2.84
CA HIS A 24 -7.45 -1.38 2.02
C HIS A 24 -7.82 -0.39 0.91
N GLY A 25 -8.70 -0.81 0.01
CA GLY A 25 -9.25 0.01 -1.08
C GLY A 25 -10.40 0.92 -0.65
N TYR A 26 -10.85 1.79 -1.56
CA TYR A 26 -12.02 2.66 -1.38
C TYR A 26 -13.27 1.84 -1.07
N GLY A 27 -14.04 2.25 -0.07
CA GLY A 27 -15.30 1.61 0.30
C GLY A 27 -15.15 0.32 1.11
N SER A 28 -13.92 -0.06 1.46
CA SER A 28 -13.60 -1.24 2.28
C SER A 28 -13.26 -0.84 3.73
N ASN A 29 -12.63 -1.72 4.48
CA ASN A 29 -12.22 -1.52 5.86
C ASN A 29 -10.99 -2.38 6.21
N GLU A 30 -10.58 -2.34 7.47
CA GLU A 30 -9.41 -3.07 7.99
C GLU A 30 -9.56 -4.61 7.96
N GLU A 31 -10.76 -5.15 7.86
CA GLU A 31 -10.98 -6.61 7.84
C GLU A 31 -10.63 -7.23 6.49
N ASP A 32 -10.73 -6.46 5.39
CA ASP A 32 -10.58 -6.91 4.02
C ASP A 32 -9.21 -7.61 3.80
N LEU A 33 -8.12 -6.85 3.77
CA LEU A 33 -6.79 -7.43 3.59
C LEU A 33 -6.31 -8.22 4.81
N PHE A 34 -6.90 -8.00 5.99
CA PHE A 34 -6.57 -8.79 7.18
C PHE A 34 -6.89 -10.28 7.02
N SER A 35 -7.77 -10.62 6.10
CA SER A 35 -8.03 -12.01 5.69
C SER A 35 -6.78 -12.75 5.20
N PHE A 36 -5.74 -12.02 4.75
CA PHE A 36 -4.45 -12.59 4.34
C PHE A 36 -3.52 -12.93 5.52
N ALA A 37 -3.76 -12.34 6.70
CA ALA A 37 -2.84 -12.40 7.83
C ALA A 37 -2.43 -13.83 8.24
N PRO A 38 -3.33 -14.84 8.26
CA PRO A 38 -2.95 -16.21 8.61
C PRO A 38 -1.91 -16.86 7.69
N GLU A 39 -1.84 -16.40 6.43
CA GLU A 39 -0.98 -16.95 5.39
C GLU A 39 0.31 -16.15 5.18
N LEU A 40 0.42 -14.95 5.77
CA LEU A 40 1.61 -14.09 5.69
C LEU A 40 2.76 -14.62 6.58
N PRO A 41 3.99 -14.12 6.45
CA PRO A 41 5.14 -14.61 7.21
C PRO A 41 4.91 -14.65 8.72
N ASN A 42 5.20 -15.79 9.33
CA ASN A 42 4.94 -16.06 10.75
C ASN A 42 5.83 -15.28 11.73
N ASP A 43 6.90 -14.66 11.24
CA ASP A 43 7.83 -13.83 12.01
C ASP A 43 7.48 -12.34 11.96
N SER A 44 6.40 -11.96 11.31
CA SER A 44 6.02 -10.57 11.11
C SER A 44 4.78 -10.19 11.91
N TYR A 45 4.75 -8.96 12.43
CA TYR A 45 3.48 -8.30 12.78
C TYR A 45 2.69 -8.07 11.51
N VAL A 46 1.39 -8.33 11.52
CA VAL A 46 0.47 -7.98 10.43
C VAL A 46 -0.54 -6.99 11.00
N ILE A 47 -0.51 -5.76 10.52
CA ILE A 47 -1.37 -4.66 11.01
C ILE A 47 -2.20 -4.15 9.85
N SER A 48 -3.52 -4.29 9.93
CA SER A 48 -4.46 -3.81 8.92
C SER A 48 -5.18 -2.57 9.41
N VAL A 49 -5.05 -1.48 8.66
CA VAL A 49 -5.43 -0.14 9.11
C VAL A 49 -6.71 0.29 8.44
N ARG A 50 -7.65 0.84 9.22
CA ARG A 50 -8.86 1.48 8.73
C ARG A 50 -8.56 2.88 8.23
N ALA A 51 -9.00 3.20 7.02
CA ALA A 51 -8.93 4.54 6.45
C ALA A 51 -9.77 5.55 7.25
N PRO A 52 -9.38 6.84 7.29
CA PRO A 52 -9.94 7.83 8.22
C PRO A 52 -11.33 8.35 7.87
N TYR A 53 -11.77 8.25 6.62
CA TYR A 53 -13.02 8.86 6.17
C TYR A 53 -14.13 7.82 6.05
N ASP A 54 -15.19 7.99 6.84
CA ASP A 54 -16.38 7.13 6.77
C ASP A 54 -17.17 7.40 5.48
N LEU A 55 -17.58 6.32 4.83
CA LEU A 55 -18.49 6.37 3.67
C LEU A 55 -19.88 5.88 4.05
N GLN A 56 -20.88 6.61 3.59
CA GLN A 56 -22.28 6.20 3.78
C GLN A 56 -22.76 5.36 2.59
N PRO A 57 -23.50 4.25 2.80
CA PRO A 57 -23.92 3.72 4.11
C PRO A 57 -22.87 2.82 4.78
N TYR A 58 -21.78 2.40 4.09
CA TYR A 58 -20.76 1.49 4.64
C TYR A 58 -19.39 1.77 4.07
N GLY A 59 -18.35 1.36 4.82
CA GLY A 59 -16.95 1.36 4.40
C GLY A 59 -16.23 2.66 4.71
N HIS A 60 -14.95 2.68 4.31
CA HIS A 60 -14.03 3.79 4.59
C HIS A 60 -13.21 4.14 3.34
N ALA A 61 -12.68 5.33 3.31
CA ALA A 61 -11.79 5.80 2.25
C ALA A 61 -10.59 6.54 2.83
N TRP A 62 -9.48 6.47 2.11
CA TRP A 62 -8.30 7.24 2.43
C TRP A 62 -8.42 8.69 1.95
N TYR A 63 -9.15 8.91 0.86
CA TYR A 63 -9.46 10.21 0.30
C TYR A 63 -10.72 10.12 -0.58
N ALA A 64 -11.38 11.25 -0.77
CA ALA A 64 -12.59 11.32 -1.57
C ALA A 64 -12.28 11.10 -3.06
N ILE A 65 -13.26 10.49 -3.74
CA ILE A 65 -13.32 10.39 -5.19
C ILE A 65 -14.51 11.21 -5.63
N HIS A 66 -14.27 12.21 -6.47
CA HIS A 66 -15.29 13.10 -7.00
C HIS A 66 -15.65 12.70 -8.43
N PHE A 67 -16.88 13.03 -8.82
CA PHE A 67 -17.36 12.89 -10.19
C PHE A 67 -17.80 14.28 -10.67
N ASP A 68 -17.38 14.67 -11.86
CA ASP A 68 -17.86 15.90 -12.47
C ASP A 68 -19.21 15.68 -13.21
N ALA A 69 -19.72 16.73 -13.86
CA ALA A 69 -21.00 16.68 -14.57
C ALA A 69 -21.00 15.71 -15.77
N ASP A 70 -19.83 15.36 -16.28
CA ASP A 70 -19.62 14.43 -17.39
C ASP A 70 -19.24 13.01 -16.90
N GLU A 71 -19.44 12.74 -15.58
CA GLU A 71 -19.10 11.48 -14.91
C GLU A 71 -17.59 11.14 -14.92
N ASN A 72 -16.71 12.13 -15.20
CA ASN A 72 -15.28 11.92 -15.06
C ASN A 72 -14.91 11.84 -13.58
N LYS A 73 -14.11 10.83 -13.27
CA LYS A 73 -13.68 10.51 -11.92
C LYS A 73 -12.34 11.17 -11.63
N PHE A 74 -12.24 11.93 -10.54
CA PHE A 74 -10.98 12.47 -10.07
C PHE A 74 -10.81 12.31 -8.56
N SER A 75 -9.56 12.17 -8.14
CA SER A 75 -9.17 11.98 -6.73
C SER A 75 -8.97 13.32 -6.05
N ASP A 76 -9.36 13.42 -4.79
CA ASP A 76 -8.95 14.52 -3.93
C ASP A 76 -7.47 14.36 -3.54
N ASN A 77 -6.59 15.02 -4.30
CA ASN A 77 -5.14 14.89 -4.11
C ASN A 77 -4.66 15.50 -2.80
N GLU A 78 -5.33 16.51 -2.26
CA GLU A 78 -4.95 17.10 -0.98
C GLU A 78 -5.28 16.16 0.18
N GLN A 79 -6.48 15.58 0.20
CA GLN A 79 -6.81 14.53 1.17
C GLN A 79 -5.89 13.30 1.02
N ALA A 80 -5.50 12.95 -0.21
CA ALA A 80 -4.55 11.87 -0.44
C ALA A 80 -3.18 12.17 0.19
N LYS A 81 -2.67 13.38 0.08
CA LYS A 81 -1.41 13.83 0.74
C LYS A 81 -1.54 13.83 2.27
N GLU A 82 -2.69 14.27 2.80
CA GLU A 82 -2.98 14.18 4.24
C GLU A 82 -2.96 12.73 4.72
N SER A 83 -3.54 11.80 3.96
CA SER A 83 -3.52 10.37 4.28
C SER A 83 -2.12 9.75 4.18
N VAL A 84 -1.27 10.21 3.25
CA VAL A 84 0.16 9.84 3.21
C VAL A 84 0.87 10.24 4.50
N ALA A 85 0.67 11.47 4.96
CA ALA A 85 1.25 11.94 6.23
C ALA A 85 0.69 11.20 7.45
N LEU A 86 -0.60 10.87 7.43
CA LEU A 86 -1.26 10.11 8.48
C LEU A 86 -0.72 8.68 8.58
N ILE A 87 -0.49 8.00 7.46
CA ILE A 87 0.13 6.67 7.41
C ILE A 87 1.55 6.72 7.97
N ALA A 88 2.34 7.74 7.59
CA ALA A 88 3.70 7.92 8.12
C ALA A 88 3.71 8.13 9.64
N SER A 89 2.78 8.92 10.17
CA SER A 89 2.62 9.14 11.61
C SER A 89 2.17 7.88 12.34
N PHE A 90 1.28 7.10 11.73
CA PHE A 90 0.86 5.80 12.26
C PHE A 90 2.03 4.82 12.36
N ILE A 91 2.90 4.76 11.36
CA ILE A 91 4.11 3.93 11.41
C ILE A 91 5.00 4.33 12.59
N GLU A 92 5.19 5.64 12.85
CA GLU A 92 5.95 6.11 14.01
C GLU A 92 5.33 5.71 15.35
N GLU A 93 4.00 5.65 15.42
CA GLU A 93 3.27 5.24 16.62
C GLU A 93 3.46 3.75 16.88
N ILE A 94 3.23 2.90 15.89
CA ILE A 94 3.31 1.44 16.06
C ILE A 94 4.74 0.95 16.36
N VAL A 95 5.78 1.57 15.80
CA VAL A 95 7.17 1.19 16.08
C VAL A 95 7.62 1.59 17.50
N LYS A 96 6.90 2.50 18.15
CA LYS A 96 7.10 2.82 19.58
C LYS A 96 6.32 1.87 20.49
N GLN A 97 5.18 1.37 20.01
CA GLN A 97 4.28 0.52 20.81
C GLN A 97 4.68 -0.95 20.79
N TYR A 98 5.23 -1.44 19.69
CA TYR A 98 5.59 -2.84 19.47
C TYR A 98 7.08 -2.98 19.17
N PRO A 99 7.71 -4.14 19.50
CA PRO A 99 9.12 -4.41 19.18
C PRO A 99 9.31 -4.69 17.67
N ILE A 100 9.13 -3.65 16.86
CA ILE A 100 9.21 -3.70 15.40
C ILE A 100 10.62 -3.35 14.93
N ASP A 101 11.13 -4.10 13.95
CA ASP A 101 12.32 -3.74 13.20
C ASP A 101 11.99 -2.62 12.20
N THR A 102 12.42 -1.40 12.52
CA THR A 102 12.19 -0.21 11.71
C THR A 102 12.83 -0.25 10.33
N LYS A 103 13.75 -1.19 10.08
CA LYS A 103 14.38 -1.44 8.77
C LYS A 103 13.59 -2.43 7.90
N ASN A 104 12.57 -3.07 8.46
CA ASN A 104 11.76 -4.09 7.80
C ASN A 104 10.25 -3.77 7.88
N VAL A 105 9.89 -2.53 7.56
CA VAL A 105 8.51 -2.09 7.42
C VAL A 105 8.08 -2.25 5.96
N THR A 106 7.02 -3.01 5.73
CA THR A 106 6.44 -3.24 4.41
C THR A 106 5.01 -2.72 4.34
N LEU A 107 4.69 -1.94 3.32
CA LEU A 107 3.31 -1.58 2.99
C LEU A 107 2.75 -2.58 1.98
N ILE A 108 1.55 -3.09 2.24
CA ILE A 108 0.76 -3.92 1.31
C ILE A 108 -0.54 -3.18 1.08
N GLY A 109 -0.66 -2.53 -0.06
CA GLY A 109 -1.83 -1.73 -0.40
C GLY A 109 -2.64 -2.33 -1.55
N PHE A 110 -3.96 -2.22 -1.45
CA PHE A 110 -4.89 -2.56 -2.53
C PHE A 110 -5.62 -1.31 -3.02
N SER A 111 -5.70 -1.12 -4.34
CA SER A 111 -6.43 -0.02 -4.98
C SER A 111 -5.99 1.36 -4.43
N GLN A 112 -6.85 2.11 -3.74
CA GLN A 112 -6.49 3.36 -3.06
C GLN A 112 -5.29 3.20 -2.11
N GLY A 113 -5.27 2.11 -1.33
CA GLY A 113 -4.15 1.78 -0.44
C GLY A 113 -2.83 1.55 -1.20
N ALA A 114 -2.89 0.97 -2.42
CA ALA A 114 -1.70 0.81 -3.26
C ALA A 114 -1.16 2.15 -3.76
N ILE A 115 -2.06 3.05 -4.18
CA ILE A 115 -1.70 4.41 -4.62
C ILE A 115 -0.99 5.16 -3.50
N LEU A 116 -1.51 5.10 -2.28
CA LEU A 116 -0.90 5.72 -1.11
C LEU A 116 0.41 5.02 -0.70
N SER A 117 0.53 3.70 -0.89
CA SER A 117 1.77 2.98 -0.56
C SER A 117 2.95 3.46 -1.41
N TYR A 118 2.74 3.74 -2.70
CA TYR A 118 3.78 4.38 -3.53
C TYR A 118 4.17 5.75 -2.97
N ALA A 119 3.18 6.60 -2.71
CA ALA A 119 3.42 7.96 -2.25
C ALA A 119 4.08 8.00 -0.87
N THR A 120 3.63 7.16 0.07
CA THR A 120 4.22 7.08 1.41
C THR A 120 5.70 6.65 1.35
N ALA A 121 6.01 5.61 0.55
CA ALA A 121 7.38 5.13 0.44
C ALA A 121 8.33 6.15 -0.22
N LEU A 122 7.85 6.92 -1.20
CA LEU A 122 8.66 7.92 -1.88
C LEU A 122 8.77 9.24 -1.11
N THR A 123 7.79 9.54 -0.22
CA THR A 123 7.80 10.76 0.62
C THR A 123 8.57 10.54 1.92
N TYR A 124 8.47 9.33 2.51
CA TYR A 124 9.09 8.96 3.79
C TYR A 124 9.94 7.68 3.65
N PRO A 125 10.97 7.69 2.79
CA PRO A 125 11.72 6.47 2.45
C PRO A 125 12.42 5.85 3.65
N GLU A 126 12.79 6.63 4.64
CA GLU A 126 13.46 6.15 5.87
C GLU A 126 12.56 5.25 6.73
N LYS A 127 11.25 5.27 6.50
CA LYS A 127 10.27 4.48 7.26
C LYS A 127 9.89 3.17 6.58
N ILE A 128 10.22 2.99 5.30
CA ILE A 128 9.70 1.89 4.46
C ILE A 128 10.88 1.12 3.86
N ALA A 129 10.77 -0.20 3.82
CA ALA A 129 11.72 -1.08 3.13
C ALA A 129 11.15 -1.65 1.84
N LYS A 130 9.88 -2.07 1.87
CA LYS A 130 9.22 -2.75 0.76
C LYS A 130 7.81 -2.22 0.55
N VAL A 131 7.34 -2.26 -0.69
CA VAL A 131 5.96 -1.97 -1.09
C VAL A 131 5.41 -3.11 -1.94
N VAL A 132 4.24 -3.62 -1.57
CA VAL A 132 3.41 -4.49 -2.39
C VAL A 132 2.18 -3.68 -2.82
N ALA A 133 2.15 -3.28 -4.08
CA ALA A 133 1.07 -2.48 -4.65
C ALA A 133 0.17 -3.34 -5.54
N LEU A 134 -1.06 -3.58 -5.07
CA LEU A 134 -2.05 -4.46 -5.70
C LEU A 134 -3.16 -3.63 -6.34
N SER A 135 -3.38 -3.78 -7.63
CA SER A 135 -4.48 -3.15 -8.38
C SER A 135 -4.60 -1.63 -8.21
N GLY A 136 -3.47 -0.94 -8.07
CA GLY A 136 -3.39 0.52 -7.99
C GLY A 136 -2.67 1.12 -9.20
N TYR A 137 -2.46 2.44 -9.17
CA TYR A 137 -1.68 3.16 -10.17
C TYR A 137 -0.72 4.17 -9.51
N PHE A 138 0.28 4.59 -10.25
CA PHE A 138 1.28 5.55 -9.81
C PHE A 138 0.75 6.98 -10.02
N ASN A 139 0.24 7.62 -8.95
CA ASN A 139 -0.27 8.98 -8.99
C ASN A 139 0.86 9.99 -8.72
N GLN A 140 1.30 10.69 -9.75
CA GLN A 140 2.39 11.67 -9.64
C GLN A 140 1.99 12.93 -8.87
N ASP A 141 0.70 13.29 -8.85
CA ASP A 141 0.20 14.54 -8.27
C ASP A 141 0.25 14.57 -6.73
N ILE A 142 0.40 13.38 -6.10
CA ILE A 142 0.51 13.24 -4.65
C ILE A 142 1.93 12.95 -4.17
N LEU A 143 2.91 12.95 -5.07
CA LEU A 143 4.32 12.77 -4.73
C LEU A 143 4.97 14.09 -4.33
N PRO A 144 6.11 14.06 -3.62
CA PRO A 144 6.91 15.24 -3.39
C PRO A 144 7.45 15.81 -4.72
N GLU A 145 7.56 17.14 -4.81
CA GLU A 145 8.10 17.83 -6.00
C GLU A 145 9.51 17.35 -6.38
N VAL A 146 10.31 17.03 -5.37
CA VAL A 146 11.68 16.52 -5.54
C VAL A 146 11.83 15.21 -4.79
N ILE A 147 12.23 14.16 -5.50
CA ILE A 147 12.52 12.85 -4.93
C ILE A 147 14.04 12.68 -4.86
N ASP A 148 14.57 12.52 -3.64
CA ASP A 148 15.98 12.18 -3.45
C ASP A 148 16.24 10.71 -3.82
N THR A 149 16.81 10.48 -5.01
CA THR A 149 17.07 9.13 -5.53
C THR A 149 18.06 8.33 -4.67
N LYS A 150 18.90 8.99 -3.87
CA LYS A 150 19.79 8.30 -2.93
C LYS A 150 19.01 7.79 -1.71
N ALA A 151 18.13 8.63 -1.16
CA ALA A 151 17.31 8.27 -0.02
C ALA A 151 16.39 7.09 -0.31
N ILE A 152 15.82 6.99 -1.52
CA ILE A 152 14.91 5.92 -1.93
C ILE A 152 15.62 4.64 -2.42
N SER A 153 16.94 4.65 -2.64
CA SER A 153 17.67 3.58 -3.36
C SER A 153 17.54 2.17 -2.76
N HIS A 154 17.19 2.07 -1.49
CA HIS A 154 16.97 0.80 -0.76
C HIS A 154 15.57 0.22 -0.95
N LEU A 155 14.60 1.02 -1.41
CA LEU A 155 13.21 0.60 -1.57
C LEU A 155 13.05 -0.50 -2.62
N LYS A 156 12.18 -1.46 -2.33
CA LYS A 156 11.83 -2.55 -3.24
C LYS A 156 10.32 -2.55 -3.50
N PHE A 157 9.94 -2.79 -4.75
CA PHE A 157 8.54 -2.77 -5.16
C PHE A 157 8.12 -4.09 -5.81
N PHE A 158 6.99 -4.64 -5.32
CA PHE A 158 6.19 -5.62 -6.04
C PHE A 158 4.91 -4.92 -6.49
N VAL A 159 4.62 -4.97 -7.78
CA VAL A 159 3.47 -4.32 -8.38
C VAL A 159 2.67 -5.35 -9.17
N SER A 160 1.37 -5.40 -8.96
CA SER A 160 0.52 -6.31 -9.72
C SER A 160 -0.82 -5.69 -10.09
N HIS A 161 -1.39 -6.18 -11.21
CA HIS A 161 -2.66 -5.67 -11.72
C HIS A 161 -3.43 -6.74 -12.49
N GLY A 162 -4.77 -6.58 -12.51
CA GLY A 162 -5.67 -7.39 -13.34
C GLY A 162 -5.72 -6.89 -14.78
N THR A 163 -5.53 -7.78 -15.76
CA THR A 163 -5.53 -7.38 -17.19
C THR A 163 -6.91 -6.95 -17.70
N VAL A 164 -7.98 -7.35 -17.01
CA VAL A 164 -9.37 -7.00 -17.33
C VAL A 164 -10.02 -6.17 -16.21
N ASP A 165 -9.20 -5.41 -15.46
CA ASP A 165 -9.67 -4.50 -14.44
C ASP A 165 -10.50 -3.36 -15.06
N GLN A 166 -11.78 -3.28 -14.65
CA GLN A 166 -12.74 -2.26 -15.13
C GLN A 166 -12.83 -1.05 -14.20
N VAL A 167 -12.18 -1.09 -13.03
CA VAL A 167 -12.16 0.02 -12.06
C VAL A 167 -10.96 0.93 -12.30
N ILE A 168 -9.78 0.31 -12.44
CA ILE A 168 -8.51 0.99 -12.78
C ILE A 168 -7.95 0.30 -14.02
N PRO A 169 -7.97 0.96 -15.19
CA PRO A 169 -7.45 0.37 -16.42
C PRO A 169 -5.99 -0.08 -16.28
N VAL A 170 -5.67 -1.28 -16.79
CA VAL A 170 -4.32 -1.85 -16.70
C VAL A 170 -3.23 -0.95 -17.27
N ASP A 171 -3.55 -0.14 -18.27
CA ASP A 171 -2.61 0.82 -18.87
C ASP A 171 -2.19 1.93 -17.90
N TRP A 172 -2.99 2.21 -16.88
CA TRP A 172 -2.59 3.13 -15.80
C TRP A 172 -1.57 2.46 -14.88
N ALA A 173 -1.79 1.20 -14.53
CA ALA A 173 -0.87 0.43 -13.69
C ALA A 173 0.48 0.19 -14.38
N ARG A 174 0.48 -0.04 -15.69
CA ARG A 174 1.70 -0.23 -16.51
C ARG A 174 2.66 0.94 -16.44
N LYS A 175 2.17 2.16 -16.16
CA LYS A 175 3.01 3.36 -15.99
C LYS A 175 3.85 3.34 -14.72
N ALA A 176 3.47 2.54 -13.71
CA ALA A 176 4.21 2.49 -12.44
C ALA A 176 5.63 1.94 -12.60
N LYS A 177 5.80 0.84 -13.36
CA LYS A 177 7.11 0.22 -13.55
C LYS A 177 8.14 1.17 -14.16
N PRO A 178 7.93 1.77 -15.36
CA PRO A 178 8.90 2.70 -15.92
C PRO A 178 9.11 3.95 -15.05
N ALA A 179 8.08 4.45 -14.36
CA ALA A 179 8.24 5.58 -13.46
C ALA A 179 9.20 5.28 -12.30
N LEU A 180 9.06 4.13 -11.65
CA LEU A 180 9.94 3.70 -10.57
C LEU A 180 11.35 3.34 -11.06
N GLU A 181 11.47 2.67 -12.22
CA GLU A 181 12.77 2.33 -12.82
C GLU A 181 13.57 3.58 -13.22
N ASN A 182 12.90 4.64 -13.69
CA ASN A 182 13.53 5.95 -13.97
C ASN A 182 14.06 6.63 -12.70
N LEU A 183 13.54 6.29 -11.51
CA LEU A 183 14.07 6.70 -10.21
C LEU A 183 15.21 5.79 -9.72
N GLY A 184 15.62 4.80 -10.50
CA GLY A 184 16.69 3.84 -10.16
C GLY A 184 16.22 2.67 -9.28
N LEU A 185 14.92 2.45 -9.14
CA LEU A 185 14.34 1.44 -8.26
C LEU A 185 14.15 0.08 -8.97
N LYS A 186 14.21 -1.01 -8.19
CA LYS A 186 13.93 -2.36 -8.68
C LYS A 186 12.45 -2.68 -8.49
N VAL A 187 11.78 -3.09 -9.58
CA VAL A 187 10.35 -3.38 -9.60
C VAL A 187 10.10 -4.78 -10.12
N ALA A 188 9.44 -5.62 -9.31
CA ALA A 188 8.81 -6.85 -9.77
C ALA A 188 7.38 -6.52 -10.21
N TYR A 189 7.10 -6.56 -11.52
CA TYR A 189 5.79 -6.23 -12.08
C TYR A 189 5.12 -7.45 -12.68
N HIS A 190 3.86 -7.69 -12.30
CA HIS A 190 3.07 -8.85 -12.72
C HIS A 190 1.65 -8.46 -13.14
N GLU A 191 1.13 -9.14 -14.16
CA GLU A 191 -0.27 -9.03 -14.59
C GLU A 191 -0.97 -10.38 -14.48
N TYR A 192 -2.25 -10.35 -14.12
CA TYR A 192 -3.07 -11.56 -13.96
C TYR A 192 -4.40 -11.40 -14.73
N PRO A 193 -4.95 -12.49 -15.30
CA PRO A 193 -6.19 -12.44 -16.08
C PRO A 193 -7.43 -12.35 -15.18
N ILE A 194 -7.50 -11.29 -14.37
CA ILE A 194 -8.60 -11.00 -13.44
C ILE A 194 -9.04 -9.54 -13.56
N GLY A 195 -10.18 -9.21 -12.95
CA GLY A 195 -10.66 -7.85 -12.76
C GLY A 195 -9.98 -7.13 -11.61
N HIS A 196 -10.72 -6.23 -10.93
CA HIS A 196 -10.23 -5.46 -9.79
C HIS A 196 -10.19 -6.33 -8.54
N GLY A 197 -9.05 -6.96 -8.25
CA GLY A 197 -8.92 -7.89 -7.14
C GLY A 197 -7.54 -8.53 -7.04
N VAL A 198 -7.43 -9.53 -6.16
CA VAL A 198 -6.20 -10.30 -5.93
C VAL A 198 -6.48 -11.78 -6.20
N ALA A 199 -5.88 -12.34 -7.26
CA ALA A 199 -5.99 -13.77 -7.56
C ALA A 199 -5.14 -14.60 -6.59
N PRO A 200 -5.48 -15.90 -6.40
CA PRO A 200 -4.64 -16.81 -5.60
C PRO A 200 -3.18 -16.82 -6.06
N GLN A 201 -2.92 -16.87 -7.37
CA GLN A 201 -1.55 -16.82 -7.90
C GLN A 201 -0.84 -15.50 -7.57
N ASN A 202 -1.55 -14.35 -7.66
CA ASN A 202 -1.02 -13.05 -7.27
C ASN A 202 -0.61 -13.04 -5.79
N PHE A 203 -1.47 -13.58 -4.93
CA PHE A 203 -1.16 -13.72 -3.50
C PHE A 203 0.11 -14.56 -3.26
N PHE A 204 0.23 -15.74 -3.91
CA PHE A 204 1.42 -16.58 -3.78
C PHE A 204 2.69 -15.90 -4.29
N ASP A 205 2.61 -15.15 -5.38
CA ASP A 205 3.76 -14.48 -5.98
C ASP A 205 4.28 -13.35 -5.08
N PHE A 206 3.41 -12.48 -4.54
CA PHE A 206 3.89 -11.43 -3.63
C PHE A 206 4.33 -11.99 -2.28
N LYS A 207 3.65 -13.03 -1.75
CA LYS A 207 4.08 -13.72 -0.53
C LYS A 207 5.49 -14.28 -0.68
N ASN A 208 5.79 -14.97 -1.79
CA ASN A 208 7.12 -15.49 -2.09
C ASN A 208 8.16 -14.37 -2.27
N TRP A 209 7.73 -13.23 -2.83
CA TRP A 209 8.61 -12.07 -2.98
C TRP A 209 8.94 -11.41 -1.63
N LEU A 210 8.00 -11.37 -0.68
CA LEU A 210 8.24 -10.85 0.68
C LEU A 210 9.35 -11.61 1.41
N LEU A 211 9.49 -12.92 1.15
CA LEU A 211 10.48 -13.81 1.79
C LEU A 211 11.91 -13.65 1.24
N ARG A 212 12.13 -12.79 0.22
CA ARG A 212 13.42 -12.48 -0.41
C ARG A 212 13.92 -11.14 0.11
#